data_1b87b433f842c8d80f43525abcc2f0d2
#
_entry.id   1b87b433f842c8d80f43525abcc2f0d2
#
_cell.length_a   1.000
_cell.length_b   1.000
_cell.length_c   1.000
_cell.angle_alpha   90.00
_cell.angle_beta   90.00
_cell.angle_gamma   90.00
#
_symmetry.space_group_name_H-M   'P 1'
#
loop_
_entity.id
_entity.type
_entity.pdbx_description
1 polymer ?
#
loop_
_entity_poly.entity_id
_entity_poly.type
_entity_poly.pdbx_seq_one_letter_code
_entity_poly.pdbx_strand_id
1 'polypeptide(L)'
;ARRQRQMCIRDSCHHSGHANRQKLRIRSYVDSGLNFLEVKTKNNHKRTRKKRTTMFDFNPLAPARDIAFDSHDDNFKEYDSFLRENLWYKPEAMEEAIENRFNRITLVNNNKTERLTIDTDLCFHNILTGNDCSLPELAIIELKRDGLVPSPILSLLNELRIKPLGFSKYCIGTAL
;
A
#
# COMPACT_ATOMS: atom_id res chain seq x y z
N ALA A 1 -4.37 -4.54 16.95
CA ALA A 1 -3.44 -4.62 15.81
C ALA A 1 -4.07 -5.44 14.70
N ARG A 2 -3.75 -5.14 13.45
CA ARG A 2 -4.25 -5.88 12.28
C ARG A 2 -3.10 -6.24 11.36
N ARG A 3 -3.01 -7.49 10.98
CA ARG A 3 -2.04 -7.94 9.99
C ARG A 3 -2.48 -7.45 8.61
N GLN A 4 -1.55 -6.87 7.86
CA GLN A 4 -1.78 -6.41 6.50
C GLN A 4 -0.78 -7.02 5.55
N ARG A 5 -1.25 -7.41 4.38
CA ARG A 5 -0.47 -7.78 3.22
C ARG A 5 -0.74 -6.78 2.10
N GLN A 6 0.28 -6.34 1.42
CA GLN A 6 0.15 -5.49 0.25
C GLN A 6 1.05 -6.02 -0.85
N MET A 7 0.47 -6.19 -2.01
CA MET A 7 1.18 -6.49 -3.23
C MET A 7 1.17 -5.22 -4.09
N CYS A 8 2.34 -4.76 -4.49
CA CYS A 8 2.50 -3.61 -5.35
C CYS A 8 2.88 -4.08 -6.75
N ILE A 9 2.13 -3.65 -7.74
CA ILE A 9 2.35 -3.94 -9.14
C ILE A 9 3.20 -2.81 -9.73
N ARG A 10 4.12 -3.15 -10.60
CA ARG A 10 5.19 -2.29 -11.10
C ARG A 10 4.65 -1.01 -11.75
N ASP A 11 5.07 0.14 -11.22
CA ASP A 11 5.03 1.41 -11.92
C ASP A 11 6.48 1.86 -12.19
N SER A 12 6.92 1.76 -13.43
CA SER A 12 8.25 2.16 -13.89
C SER A 12 8.57 3.64 -13.60
N CYS A 13 7.55 4.47 -13.48
CA CYS A 13 7.70 5.90 -13.19
C CYS A 13 7.97 6.22 -11.71
N HIS A 14 7.87 5.25 -10.81
CA HIS A 14 8.05 5.51 -9.38
C HIS A 14 9.49 5.77 -9.01
N HIS A 15 10.44 5.08 -9.62
CA HIS A 15 11.88 5.23 -9.37
C HIS A 15 12.46 6.51 -9.98
N SER A 16 11.89 6.98 -11.08
CA SER A 16 12.38 8.16 -11.82
C SER A 16 11.86 9.50 -11.27
N GLY A 17 11.11 9.50 -10.16
CA GLY A 17 10.63 10.72 -9.51
C GLY A 17 9.59 11.51 -10.31
N HIS A 18 9.02 10.94 -11.38
CA HIS A 18 8.01 11.60 -12.19
C HIS A 18 6.83 12.11 -11.36
N ALA A 19 6.42 13.35 -11.64
CA ALA A 19 5.33 14.00 -10.92
C ALA A 19 3.99 13.31 -11.18
N ASN A 20 3.75 12.87 -12.42
CA ASN A 20 2.60 12.06 -12.80
C ASN A 20 2.93 10.58 -12.65
N ARG A 21 2.24 9.90 -11.73
CA ARG A 21 2.46 8.47 -11.48
C ARG A 21 1.22 7.78 -10.96
N GLN A 22 1.12 6.50 -11.27
CA GLN A 22 0.12 5.61 -10.70
C GLN A 22 0.78 4.51 -9.87
N LYS A 23 0.04 4.02 -8.88
CA LYS A 23 0.36 2.82 -8.12
C LYS A 23 -0.86 1.93 -8.13
N LEU A 24 -0.69 0.71 -8.63
CA LEU A 24 -1.64 -0.35 -8.47
C LEU A 24 -1.20 -1.24 -7.32
N ARG A 25 -2.13 -1.63 -6.46
CA ARG A 25 -1.86 -2.59 -5.39
C ARG A 25 -3.09 -3.38 -4.98
N ILE A 26 -2.86 -4.60 -4.57
CA ILE A 26 -3.82 -5.38 -3.80
C ILE A 26 -3.50 -5.17 -2.31
N ARG A 27 -4.52 -4.92 -1.52
CA ARG A 27 -4.39 -4.79 -0.06
C ARG A 27 -5.32 -5.76 0.62
N SER A 28 -4.76 -6.59 1.49
CA SER A 28 -5.50 -7.53 2.32
C SER A 28 -5.40 -7.18 3.79
N TYR A 29 -6.51 -7.25 4.48
CA TYR A 29 -6.62 -7.19 5.93
C TYR A 29 -6.86 -8.62 6.41
N VAL A 30 -5.79 -9.32 6.75
CA VAL A 30 -5.83 -10.77 7.00
C VAL A 30 -6.85 -11.15 8.09
N ASP A 31 -6.92 -10.36 9.17
CA ASP A 31 -7.79 -10.67 10.32
C ASP A 31 -9.29 -10.45 10.04
N SER A 32 -9.66 -9.67 9.03
CA SER A 32 -11.05 -9.41 8.65
C SER A 32 -11.45 -10.01 7.31
N GLY A 33 -10.53 -10.65 6.60
CA GLY A 33 -10.76 -11.22 5.27
C GLY A 33 -11.07 -10.18 4.18
N LEU A 34 -10.90 -8.87 4.48
CA LEU A 34 -11.23 -7.81 3.52
C LEU A 34 -10.06 -7.58 2.57
N ASN A 35 -10.35 -7.64 1.28
CA ASN A 35 -9.39 -7.44 0.22
C ASN A 35 -9.82 -6.31 -0.71
N PHE A 36 -8.88 -5.51 -1.18
CA PHE A 36 -9.15 -4.36 -2.04
C PHE A 36 -8.12 -4.28 -3.16
N LEU A 37 -8.61 -4.06 -4.37
CA LEU A 37 -7.82 -3.61 -5.51
C LEU A 37 -7.83 -2.09 -5.51
N GLU A 38 -6.66 -1.46 -5.44
CA GLU A 38 -6.52 -0.01 -5.27
C GLU A 38 -5.63 0.59 -6.36
N VAL A 39 -6.15 1.60 -7.06
CA VAL A 39 -5.38 2.46 -7.97
C VAL A 39 -5.20 3.82 -7.31
N LYS A 40 -3.95 4.26 -7.16
CA LYS A 40 -3.61 5.58 -6.63
C LYS A 40 -2.87 6.38 -7.69
N THR A 41 -3.47 7.47 -8.13
CA THR A 41 -2.91 8.39 -9.11
C THR A 41 -2.44 9.66 -8.42
N LYS A 42 -1.23 10.11 -8.72
CA LYS A 42 -0.69 11.40 -8.29
C LYS A 42 -0.36 12.23 -9.53
N ASN A 43 -0.82 13.49 -9.57
CA ASN A 43 -0.52 14.41 -10.66
C ASN A 43 0.62 15.39 -10.31
N ASN A 44 1.06 16.18 -11.29
CA ASN A 44 2.08 17.21 -11.15
C ASN A 44 1.70 18.34 -10.16
N HIS A 45 0.40 18.57 -9.92
CA HIS A 45 -0.11 19.50 -8.90
C HIS A 45 -0.13 18.92 -7.48
N LYS A 46 0.58 17.79 -7.24
CA LYS A 46 0.61 17.07 -5.96
C LYS A 46 -0.75 16.53 -5.47
N ARG A 47 -1.80 16.62 -6.30
CA ARG A 47 -3.10 16.04 -5.97
C ARG A 47 -3.06 14.53 -6.11
N THR A 48 -3.66 13.87 -5.15
CA THR A 48 -3.75 12.40 -5.13
C THR A 48 -5.20 11.98 -5.25
N ARG A 49 -5.49 11.12 -6.24
CA ARG A 49 -6.78 10.45 -6.38
C ARG A 49 -6.58 8.96 -6.05
N LYS A 50 -7.51 8.41 -5.29
CA LYS A 50 -7.53 6.99 -4.96
C LYS A 50 -8.87 6.41 -5.37
N LYS A 51 -8.82 5.34 -6.15
CA LYS A 51 -9.95 4.48 -6.49
C LYS A 51 -9.70 3.10 -5.91
N ARG A 52 -10.75 2.42 -5.49
CA ARG A 52 -10.67 1.05 -5.00
C ARG A 52 -11.96 0.30 -5.27
N THR A 53 -11.83 -1.00 -5.51
CA THR A 53 -12.94 -1.97 -5.46
C THR A 53 -12.62 -3.08 -4.47
N THR A 54 -13.66 -3.75 -3.95
CA THR A 54 -13.50 -4.91 -3.07
C THR A 54 -13.18 -6.12 -3.93
N MET A 55 -12.27 -6.97 -3.46
CA MET A 55 -11.97 -8.26 -4.09
C MET A 55 -12.62 -9.37 -3.26
N PHE A 56 -13.41 -10.19 -3.92
CA PHE A 56 -14.01 -11.39 -3.37
C PHE A 56 -13.10 -12.60 -3.71
N ASP A 57 -13.19 -13.65 -2.94
CA ASP A 57 -12.49 -14.93 -3.13
C ASP A 57 -10.95 -14.84 -3.26
N PHE A 58 -10.37 -13.73 -2.83
CA PHE A 58 -8.94 -13.53 -2.80
C PHE A 58 -8.33 -14.15 -1.54
N ASN A 59 -7.44 -15.13 -1.70
CA ASN A 59 -6.70 -15.71 -0.60
C ASN A 59 -5.45 -14.87 -0.27
N PRO A 60 -5.44 -14.11 0.85
CA PRO A 60 -4.30 -13.27 1.20
C PRO A 60 -3.08 -14.06 1.70
N LEU A 61 -3.19 -15.37 1.85
CA LEU A 61 -2.10 -16.26 2.28
C LEU A 61 -1.49 -17.04 1.10
N ALA A 62 -2.12 -17.02 -0.08
CA ALA A 62 -1.56 -17.64 -1.27
C ALA A 62 -0.23 -16.98 -1.66
N PRO A 63 0.75 -17.71 -2.19
CA PRO A 63 1.94 -17.13 -2.78
C PRO A 63 1.60 -16.08 -3.84
N ALA A 64 2.41 -15.03 -3.97
CA ALA A 64 2.16 -13.95 -4.93
C ALA A 64 2.00 -14.45 -6.37
N ARG A 65 2.81 -15.43 -6.77
CA ARG A 65 2.77 -16.09 -8.08
C ARG A 65 1.47 -16.83 -8.41
N ASP A 66 0.68 -17.18 -7.36
CA ASP A 66 -0.58 -17.91 -7.51
C ASP A 66 -1.78 -16.97 -7.53
N ILE A 67 -1.53 -15.66 -7.49
CA ILE A 67 -2.56 -14.60 -7.59
C ILE A 67 -2.74 -14.22 -9.07
N ALA A 68 -2.73 -15.19 -9.95
CA ALA A 68 -3.17 -14.95 -11.31
C ALA A 68 -4.66 -14.55 -11.28
N PHE A 69 -4.98 -13.44 -11.91
CA PHE A 69 -6.37 -13.12 -12.23
C PHE A 69 -6.87 -14.21 -13.19
N ASP A 70 -7.52 -15.23 -12.63
CA ASP A 70 -8.07 -16.31 -13.46
C ASP A 70 -9.20 -15.73 -14.33
N SER A 71 -9.02 -15.80 -15.64
CA SER A 71 -10.00 -15.32 -16.63
C SER A 71 -11.35 -16.04 -16.57
N HIS A 72 -11.43 -17.14 -15.81
CA HIS A 72 -12.65 -17.93 -15.62
C HIS A 72 -13.44 -17.52 -14.36
N ASP A 73 -12.89 -16.63 -13.53
CA ASP A 73 -13.61 -16.09 -12.36
C ASP A 73 -14.66 -15.07 -12.83
N ASP A 74 -15.89 -15.21 -12.39
CA ASP A 74 -16.98 -14.25 -12.69
C ASP A 74 -16.64 -12.83 -12.21
N ASN A 75 -15.86 -12.70 -11.14
CA ASN A 75 -15.38 -11.42 -10.63
C ASN A 75 -14.27 -10.80 -11.48
N PHE A 76 -13.60 -11.60 -12.33
CA PHE A 76 -12.52 -11.12 -13.20
C PHE A 76 -12.97 -9.96 -14.10
N LYS A 77 -14.17 -10.04 -14.69
CA LYS A 77 -14.70 -8.99 -15.56
C LYS A 77 -14.87 -7.66 -14.86
N GLU A 78 -15.29 -7.69 -13.58
CA GLU A 78 -15.42 -6.49 -12.75
C GLU A 78 -14.05 -5.87 -12.47
N TYR A 79 -13.07 -6.68 -12.11
CA TYR A 79 -11.70 -6.21 -11.83
C TYR A 79 -11.02 -5.68 -13.08
N ASP A 80 -11.14 -6.36 -14.21
CA ASP A 80 -10.61 -5.92 -15.50
C ASP A 80 -11.23 -4.59 -15.94
N SER A 81 -12.57 -4.45 -15.85
CA SER A 81 -13.27 -3.19 -16.11
C SER A 81 -12.78 -2.07 -15.21
N PHE A 82 -12.67 -2.33 -13.90
CA PHE A 82 -12.14 -1.36 -12.95
C PHE A 82 -10.73 -0.92 -13.29
N LEU A 83 -9.85 -1.84 -13.69
CA LEU A 83 -8.47 -1.54 -14.07
C LEU A 83 -8.42 -0.73 -15.36
N ARG A 84 -9.16 -1.11 -16.40
CA ARG A 84 -9.20 -0.39 -17.69
C ARG A 84 -9.74 1.03 -17.55
N GLU A 85 -10.69 1.26 -16.66
CA GLU A 85 -11.25 2.58 -16.39
C GLU A 85 -10.29 3.50 -15.60
N ASN A 86 -9.41 2.94 -14.79
CA ASN A 86 -8.65 3.70 -13.80
C ASN A 86 -7.14 3.70 -14.04
N LEU A 87 -6.60 2.80 -14.84
CA LEU A 87 -5.19 2.76 -15.21
C LEU A 87 -4.91 3.56 -16.48
N TRP A 88 -3.70 4.12 -16.55
CA TRP A 88 -3.17 4.74 -17.77
C TRP A 88 -2.56 3.73 -18.74
N TYR A 89 -2.23 2.57 -18.23
CA TYR A 89 -1.59 1.47 -18.96
C TYR A 89 -2.56 0.29 -19.08
N LYS A 90 -2.31 -0.58 -20.04
CA LYS A 90 -3.08 -1.82 -20.18
C LYS A 90 -2.79 -2.73 -18.99
N PRO A 91 -3.79 -3.36 -18.37
CA PRO A 91 -3.59 -4.27 -17.24
C PRO A 91 -2.59 -5.39 -17.57
N GLU A 92 -2.59 -5.89 -18.79
CA GLU A 92 -1.74 -6.99 -19.28
C GLU A 92 -0.24 -6.62 -19.31
N ALA A 93 0.10 -5.34 -19.28
CA ALA A 93 1.48 -4.85 -19.21
C ALA A 93 1.99 -4.66 -17.77
N MET A 94 1.16 -4.98 -16.78
CA MET A 94 1.50 -4.80 -15.37
C MET A 94 2.05 -6.11 -14.80
N GLU A 95 3.15 -6.02 -14.07
CA GLU A 95 3.78 -7.14 -13.40
C GLU A 95 3.79 -6.91 -11.89
N GLU A 96 3.57 -7.98 -11.14
CA GLU A 96 3.74 -7.97 -9.70
C GLU A 96 5.23 -7.76 -9.38
N ALA A 97 5.53 -6.80 -8.51
CA ALA A 97 6.91 -6.46 -8.20
C ALA A 97 7.27 -6.76 -6.76
N ILE A 98 6.46 -6.32 -5.82
CA ILE A 98 6.77 -6.37 -4.39
C ILE A 98 5.56 -6.83 -3.59
N GLU A 99 5.77 -7.83 -2.77
CA GLU A 99 4.89 -8.14 -1.66
C GLU A 99 5.46 -7.56 -0.37
N ASN A 100 4.60 -7.03 0.51
CA ASN A 100 4.99 -6.68 1.86
C ASN A 100 3.92 -7.08 2.87
N ARG A 101 4.37 -7.53 4.04
CA ARG A 101 3.53 -7.92 5.18
C ARG A 101 3.95 -7.12 6.40
N PHE A 102 3.00 -6.73 7.22
CA PHE A 102 3.27 -5.99 8.46
C PHE A 102 2.05 -6.01 9.38
N ASN A 103 2.30 -5.79 10.65
CA ASN A 103 1.26 -5.53 11.63
C ASN A 103 0.96 -4.03 11.69
N ARG A 104 -0.30 -3.65 11.82
CA ARG A 104 -0.71 -2.24 11.90
C ARG A 104 -1.61 -1.98 13.09
N ILE A 105 -1.19 -1.04 13.94
CA ILE A 105 -2.03 -0.40 14.93
C ILE A 105 -2.57 0.89 14.32
N THR A 106 -3.86 1.15 14.48
CA THR A 106 -4.49 2.39 14.02
C THR A 106 -5.19 3.06 15.19
N LEU A 107 -4.78 4.28 15.49
CA LEU A 107 -5.39 5.13 16.49
C LEU A 107 -6.05 6.33 15.79
N VAL A 108 -7.23 6.69 16.23
CA VAL A 108 -8.00 7.83 15.71
C VAL A 108 -8.44 8.65 16.91
N ASN A 109 -8.26 9.97 16.86
CA ASN A 109 -8.76 10.83 17.92
C ASN A 109 -10.29 10.92 17.93
N ASN A 110 -10.89 11.34 19.04
CA ASN A 110 -12.34 11.38 19.22
C ASN A 110 -13.04 12.20 18.13
N ASN A 111 -12.44 13.29 17.68
CA ASN A 111 -12.98 14.18 16.66
C ASN A 111 -12.74 13.67 15.22
N LYS A 112 -12.04 12.55 15.06
CA LYS A 112 -11.66 11.94 13.75
C LYS A 112 -10.85 12.87 12.84
N THR A 113 -10.23 13.92 13.39
CA THR A 113 -9.39 14.87 12.65
C THR A 113 -7.95 14.42 12.51
N GLU A 114 -7.54 13.43 13.33
CA GLU A 114 -6.21 12.84 13.30
C GLU A 114 -6.27 11.31 13.28
N ARG A 115 -5.37 10.71 12.53
CA ARG A 115 -5.17 9.28 12.52
C ARG A 115 -3.67 8.97 12.55
N LEU A 116 -3.26 8.25 13.57
CA LEU A 116 -1.94 7.68 13.71
C LEU A 116 -1.96 6.21 13.32
N THR A 117 -1.04 5.79 12.49
CA THR A 117 -0.80 4.37 12.22
C THR A 117 0.63 4.01 12.57
N ILE A 118 0.81 2.86 13.21
CA ILE A 118 2.11 2.29 13.57
C ILE A 118 2.21 0.94 12.87
N ASP A 119 3.18 0.79 11.98
CA ASP A 119 3.46 -0.45 11.26
C ASP A 119 4.72 -1.08 11.83
N THR A 120 4.63 -2.34 12.25
CA THR A 120 5.72 -3.15 12.80
C THR A 120 5.85 -4.47 12.05
N ASP A 121 6.89 -5.24 12.35
CA ASP A 121 7.14 -6.57 11.78
C ASP A 121 7.13 -6.52 10.25
N LEU A 122 7.88 -5.59 9.70
CA LEU A 122 7.92 -5.35 8.26
C LEU A 122 8.68 -6.48 7.56
N CYS A 123 8.00 -7.19 6.68
CA CYS A 123 8.58 -8.20 5.80
C CYS A 123 8.33 -7.81 4.35
N PHE A 124 9.32 -8.03 3.50
CA PHE A 124 9.28 -7.73 2.07
C PHE A 124 9.71 -8.97 1.29
N HIS A 125 9.04 -9.21 0.18
CA HIS A 125 9.42 -10.18 -0.83
C HIS A 125 9.47 -9.47 -2.19
N ASN A 126 10.63 -9.47 -2.82
CA ASN A 126 10.79 -8.96 -4.18
C ASN A 126 10.49 -10.11 -5.14
N ILE A 127 9.35 -10.03 -5.82
CA ILE A 127 8.86 -11.09 -6.71
C ILE A 127 9.76 -11.24 -7.94
N LEU A 128 10.38 -10.15 -8.39
CA LEU A 128 11.23 -10.15 -9.58
C LEU A 128 12.60 -10.79 -9.32
N THR A 129 13.18 -10.57 -8.14
CA THR A 129 14.51 -11.12 -7.78
C THR A 129 14.43 -12.38 -6.94
N GLY A 130 13.29 -12.65 -6.32
CA GLY A 130 13.08 -13.73 -5.34
C GLY A 130 13.68 -13.44 -3.97
N ASN A 131 14.17 -12.22 -3.72
CA ASN A 131 14.82 -11.87 -2.45
C ASN A 131 13.80 -11.52 -1.36
N ASP A 132 14.11 -11.92 -0.15
CA ASP A 132 13.36 -11.62 1.06
C ASP A 132 14.13 -10.72 2.01
N CYS A 133 13.42 -9.82 2.72
CA CYS A 133 13.98 -9.02 3.79
C CYS A 133 12.97 -8.87 4.93
N SER A 134 13.43 -8.98 6.15
CA SER A 134 12.65 -8.69 7.35
C SER A 134 13.32 -7.57 8.14
N LEU A 135 12.54 -6.61 8.61
CA LEU A 135 12.99 -5.46 9.40
C LEU A 135 12.25 -5.42 10.75
N PRO A 136 12.50 -6.37 11.66
CA PRO A 136 11.76 -6.48 12.91
C PRO A 136 12.02 -5.29 13.85
N GLU A 137 13.20 -4.67 13.76
CA GLU A 137 13.58 -3.52 14.60
C GLU A 137 13.03 -2.18 14.10
N LEU A 138 12.34 -2.18 12.95
CA LEU A 138 11.83 -0.96 12.35
C LEU A 138 10.33 -0.81 12.59
N ALA A 139 9.93 0.33 13.14
CA ALA A 139 8.54 0.77 13.20
C ALA A 139 8.32 1.99 12.31
N ILE A 140 7.23 2.00 11.54
CA ILE A 140 6.84 3.15 10.73
C ILE A 140 5.65 3.83 11.37
N ILE A 141 5.82 5.09 11.76
CA ILE A 141 4.76 5.93 12.30
C ILE A 141 4.28 6.87 11.17
N GLU A 142 2.99 6.81 10.83
CA GLU A 142 2.37 7.73 9.88
C GLU A 142 1.26 8.51 10.58
N LEU A 143 1.44 9.83 10.70
CA LEU A 143 0.43 10.74 11.22
C LEU A 143 -0.29 11.44 10.06
N LYS A 144 -1.61 11.28 9.97
CA LYS A 144 -2.49 12.01 9.06
C LYS A 144 -3.35 12.97 9.84
N ARG A 145 -3.41 14.22 9.40
CA ARG A 145 -4.18 15.29 10.03
C ARG A 145 -5.02 16.04 9.00
N ASP A 146 -6.17 16.50 9.43
CA ASP A 146 -7.02 17.39 8.65
C ASP A 146 -6.61 18.85 8.92
N GLY A 147 -5.96 19.47 7.95
CA GLY A 147 -5.51 20.86 8.06
C GLY A 147 -4.36 21.10 9.05
N LEU A 148 -4.33 22.30 9.63
CA LEU A 148 -3.29 22.76 10.56
C LEU A 148 -3.76 22.73 12.05
N VAL A 149 -4.60 21.79 12.40
CA VAL A 149 -5.06 21.62 13.78
C VAL A 149 -3.89 21.24 14.69
N PRO A 150 -3.77 21.84 15.90
CA PRO A 150 -2.77 21.39 16.88
C PRO A 150 -2.88 19.90 17.15
N SER A 151 -1.74 19.24 17.19
CA SER A 151 -1.66 17.78 17.32
C SER A 151 -0.87 17.41 18.57
N PRO A 152 -1.51 16.83 19.60
CA PRO A 152 -0.81 16.30 20.77
C PRO A 152 0.24 15.23 20.39
N ILE A 153 -0.08 14.43 19.35
CA ILE A 153 0.84 13.40 18.85
C ILE A 153 2.11 14.03 18.28
N LEU A 154 1.98 15.15 17.53
CA LEU A 154 3.14 15.82 16.98
C LEU A 154 4.05 16.38 18.08
N SER A 155 3.48 16.94 19.16
CA SER A 155 4.22 17.41 20.32
C SER A 155 4.99 16.25 20.97
N LEU A 156 4.33 15.12 21.18
CA LEU A 156 4.95 13.91 21.73
C LEU A 156 6.10 13.39 20.85
N LEU A 157 5.90 13.33 19.53
CA LEU A 157 6.95 12.90 18.59
C LEU A 157 8.17 13.85 18.64
N ASN A 158 7.93 15.15 18.78
CA ASN A 158 9.00 16.15 18.94
C ASN A 158 9.76 15.98 20.28
N GLU A 159 9.07 15.74 21.38
CA GLU A 159 9.68 15.44 22.69
C GLU A 159 10.56 14.19 22.61
N LEU A 160 10.09 13.14 21.91
CA LEU A 160 10.83 11.92 21.65
C LEU A 160 11.93 12.09 20.59
N ARG A 161 12.11 13.30 20.05
CA ARG A 161 13.08 13.63 19.00
C ARG A 161 12.91 12.80 17.72
N ILE A 162 11.70 12.31 17.45
CA ILE A 162 11.35 11.58 16.24
C ILE A 162 11.08 12.59 15.13
N LYS A 163 11.99 12.66 14.16
CA LYS A 163 11.88 13.57 13.01
C LYS A 163 11.16 12.90 11.85
N PRO A 164 10.36 13.66 11.07
CA PRO A 164 9.72 13.12 9.88
C PRO A 164 10.77 12.74 8.82
N LEU A 165 10.61 11.53 8.28
CA LEU A 165 11.45 10.97 7.23
C LEU A 165 10.59 10.52 6.06
N GLY A 166 11.07 10.73 4.83
CA GLY A 166 10.46 10.15 3.64
C GLY A 166 10.65 8.64 3.63
N PHE A 167 9.57 7.88 3.61
CA PHE A 167 9.60 6.42 3.63
C PHE A 167 8.66 5.83 2.58
N SER A 168 9.13 4.83 1.83
CA SER A 168 8.32 4.09 0.87
C SER A 168 8.60 2.59 1.00
N LYS A 169 7.60 1.82 1.46
CA LYS A 169 7.67 0.36 1.49
C LYS A 169 8.03 -0.23 0.12
N TYR A 170 7.47 0.33 -0.94
CA TYR A 170 7.79 -0.10 -2.31
C TYR A 170 9.28 0.07 -2.64
N CYS A 171 9.86 1.25 -2.38
CA CYS A 171 11.27 1.50 -2.69
C CYS A 171 12.22 0.61 -1.87
N ILE A 172 11.88 0.29 -0.63
CA ILE A 172 12.68 -0.64 0.16
C ILE A 172 12.62 -2.04 -0.45
N GLY A 173 11.42 -2.54 -0.74
CA GLY A 173 11.27 -3.86 -1.32
C GLY A 173 11.91 -4.00 -2.71
N THR A 174 11.97 -2.92 -3.52
CA THR A 174 12.62 -2.96 -4.83
C THR A 174 14.14 -2.80 -4.77
N ALA A 175 14.70 -2.38 -3.64
CA ALA A 175 16.14 -2.28 -3.43
C ALA A 175 16.79 -3.61 -2.99
N LEU A 176 15.97 -4.63 -2.76
CA LEU A 176 16.39 -6.01 -2.48
C LEU A 176 16.70 -6.74 -3.77
#